data_5254a3a8a4d9f1c20e1cb507640ad3d2
#
_entry.id   5254a3a8a4d9f1c20e1cb507640ad3d2
#
_cell.length_a   1.000
_cell.length_b   1.000
_cell.length_c   1.000
_cell.angle_alpha   90.00
_cell.angle_beta   90.00
_cell.angle_gamma   90.00
#
_symmetry.space_group_name_H-M   'P 1'
#
loop_
_entity.id
_entity.type
_entity.pdbx_description
1 polymer ?
#
loop_
_entity_poly.entity_id
_entity_poly.type
_entity_poly.pdbx_seq_one_letter_code
_entity_poly.pdbx_strand_id
1 'polypeptide(L)'
;MGFLFDPDVIDEIGQRHIGKPMDALVTGIGADLKAKYGEAIHLDQPFFFNSAGGIPYQIKLFAMTPREYVMVCGSAIGASGHSGRHPVAFWDTILSGGARYMHEGELEARDYPTGARIFVDRWQSAAIDFPDHCWMLEYARGALFALLPFGMANTLFNTLDGKSALRTLRVYATLTRRNFARRRATKGTSP
;
A
#
# COMPACT_ATOMS: atom_id res chain seq x y z
N MET A 1 -18.63 9.56 8.30
CA MET A 1 -18.11 9.82 6.96
C MET A 1 -17.65 8.48 6.38
N GLY A 2 -18.18 8.05 5.24
CA GLY A 2 -17.81 6.79 4.57
C GLY A 2 -16.38 6.79 4.06
N PHE A 3 -15.89 5.62 3.69
CA PHE A 3 -14.63 5.44 2.97
C PHE A 3 -14.84 5.82 1.49
N LEU A 4 -13.76 6.24 0.84
CA LEU A 4 -13.80 6.66 -0.57
C LEU A 4 -13.62 5.47 -1.51
N PHE A 5 -12.74 4.54 -1.12
CA PHE A 5 -12.34 3.44 -1.98
C PHE A 5 -13.08 2.15 -1.61
N ASP A 6 -13.38 1.35 -2.64
CA ASP A 6 -13.97 0.03 -2.51
C ASP A 6 -12.88 -1.02 -2.75
N PRO A 7 -12.62 -1.94 -1.79
CA PRO A 7 -11.57 -2.94 -1.93
C PRO A 7 -11.79 -3.90 -3.12
N ASP A 8 -13.05 -4.21 -3.47
CA ASP A 8 -13.34 -5.10 -4.59
C ASP A 8 -13.04 -4.42 -5.92
N VAL A 9 -13.37 -3.13 -6.05
CA VAL A 9 -13.02 -2.33 -7.24
C VAL A 9 -11.51 -2.15 -7.37
N ILE A 10 -10.78 -1.98 -6.26
CA ILE A 10 -9.31 -1.89 -6.27
C ILE A 10 -8.71 -3.21 -6.77
N ASP A 11 -9.20 -4.35 -6.26
CA ASP A 11 -8.77 -5.67 -6.71
C ASP A 11 -9.03 -5.87 -8.21
N GLU A 12 -10.25 -5.61 -8.69
CA GLU A 12 -10.60 -5.71 -10.11
C GLU A 12 -9.68 -4.88 -11.01
N ILE A 13 -9.30 -3.67 -10.55
CA ILE A 13 -8.34 -2.83 -11.27
C ILE A 13 -6.97 -3.51 -11.32
N GLY A 14 -6.48 -4.06 -10.21
CA GLY A 14 -5.22 -4.80 -10.17
C GLY A 14 -5.20 -5.99 -11.12
N GLN A 15 -6.24 -6.83 -11.06
CA GLN A 15 -6.38 -8.05 -11.86
C GLN A 15 -6.30 -7.78 -13.38
N ARG A 16 -6.88 -6.67 -13.85
CA ARG A 16 -6.88 -6.31 -15.30
C ARG A 16 -5.50 -6.02 -15.88
N HIS A 17 -4.52 -5.76 -15.03
CA HIS A 17 -3.16 -5.38 -15.47
C HIS A 17 -2.12 -6.48 -15.25
N ILE A 18 -2.46 -7.59 -14.61
CA ILE A 18 -1.56 -8.72 -14.39
C ILE A 18 -1.03 -9.25 -15.74
N GLY A 19 0.24 -9.63 -15.75
CA GLY A 19 0.93 -10.15 -16.95
C GLY A 19 1.52 -9.09 -17.87
N LYS A 20 1.28 -7.79 -17.62
CA LYS A 20 1.94 -6.70 -18.35
C LYS A 20 3.34 -6.42 -17.78
N PRO A 21 4.27 -5.85 -18.57
CA PRO A 21 5.51 -5.30 -18.03
C PRO A 21 5.24 -4.33 -16.88
N MET A 22 6.10 -4.30 -15.85
CA MET A 22 5.85 -3.62 -14.58
C MET A 22 5.51 -2.14 -14.73
N ASP A 23 6.17 -1.40 -15.59
CA ASP A 23 5.92 0.01 -15.86
C ASP A 23 4.55 0.24 -16.52
N ALA A 24 4.17 -0.60 -17.49
CA ALA A 24 2.86 -0.57 -18.13
C ALA A 24 1.74 -0.98 -17.16
N LEU A 25 2.01 -1.98 -16.31
CA LEU A 25 1.09 -2.43 -15.26
C LEU A 25 0.78 -1.29 -14.28
N VAL A 26 1.80 -0.66 -13.72
CA VAL A 26 1.65 0.44 -12.74
C VAL A 26 0.98 1.67 -13.38
N THR A 27 1.35 2.00 -14.62
CA THR A 27 0.74 3.11 -15.37
C THR A 27 -0.73 2.85 -15.65
N GLY A 28 -1.07 1.63 -16.07
CA GLY A 28 -2.45 1.22 -16.33
C GLY A 28 -3.32 1.23 -15.08
N ILE A 29 -2.82 0.68 -13.97
CA ILE A 29 -3.51 0.75 -12.66
C ILE A 29 -3.76 2.20 -12.27
N GLY A 30 -2.76 3.06 -12.38
CA GLY A 30 -2.91 4.48 -12.07
C GLY A 30 -3.97 5.17 -12.93
N ALA A 31 -4.00 4.89 -14.23
CA ALA A 31 -5.00 5.43 -15.16
C ALA A 31 -6.43 4.99 -14.80
N ASP A 32 -6.63 3.70 -14.51
CA ASP A 32 -7.94 3.15 -14.14
C ASP A 32 -8.41 3.69 -12.78
N LEU A 33 -7.51 3.78 -11.80
CA LEU A 33 -7.82 4.42 -10.51
C LEU A 33 -8.22 5.88 -10.71
N LYS A 34 -7.50 6.64 -11.56
CA LYS A 34 -7.81 8.05 -11.87
C LYS A 34 -9.15 8.19 -12.57
N ALA A 35 -9.45 7.31 -13.52
CA ALA A 35 -10.75 7.28 -14.20
C ALA A 35 -11.90 7.02 -13.23
N LYS A 36 -11.71 6.12 -12.25
CA LYS A 36 -12.75 5.74 -11.28
C LYS A 36 -12.93 6.77 -10.16
N TYR A 37 -11.83 7.28 -9.59
CA TYR A 37 -11.83 8.07 -8.36
C TYR A 37 -11.42 9.53 -8.56
N GLY A 38 -11.15 9.92 -9.81
CA GLY A 38 -10.90 11.31 -10.19
C GLY A 38 -9.74 11.96 -9.44
N GLU A 39 -9.96 13.15 -8.95
CA GLU A 39 -8.94 13.96 -8.27
C GLU A 39 -8.44 13.42 -6.92
N ALA A 40 -8.99 12.31 -6.44
CA ALA A 40 -8.45 11.64 -5.27
C ALA A 40 -7.13 10.91 -5.58
N ILE A 41 -6.87 10.63 -6.85
CA ILE A 41 -5.73 9.86 -7.34
C ILE A 41 -4.64 10.80 -7.88
N HIS A 42 -3.42 10.58 -7.42
CA HIS A 42 -2.23 11.35 -7.75
C HIS A 42 -1.25 10.46 -8.52
N LEU A 43 -1.02 10.78 -9.81
CA LEU A 43 -0.13 10.02 -10.69
C LEU A 43 1.31 10.53 -10.65
N ASP A 44 1.51 11.76 -10.15
CA ASP A 44 2.78 12.48 -10.12
C ASP A 44 3.78 11.98 -9.05
N GLN A 45 3.38 11.04 -8.21
CA GLN A 45 4.27 10.50 -7.20
C GLN A 45 5.22 9.46 -7.80
N PRO A 46 6.54 9.65 -7.67
CA PRO A 46 7.49 8.63 -8.08
C PRO A 46 7.53 7.48 -7.08
N PHE A 47 8.11 6.34 -7.49
CA PHE A 47 8.51 5.31 -6.55
C PHE A 47 9.55 5.85 -5.56
N PHE A 48 9.46 5.40 -4.31
CA PHE A 48 10.47 5.68 -3.30
C PHE A 48 10.68 4.46 -2.42
N PHE A 49 11.92 4.35 -1.92
CA PHE A 49 12.33 3.24 -1.09
C PHE A 49 11.79 3.41 0.34
N ASN A 50 11.37 2.30 0.93
CA ASN A 50 10.95 2.22 2.32
C ASN A 50 11.39 0.88 2.92
N SER A 51 11.35 0.78 4.23
CA SER A 51 11.56 -0.47 4.95
C SER A 51 10.61 -0.54 6.14
N ALA A 52 9.88 -1.62 6.25
CA ALA A 52 8.99 -1.87 7.38
C ALA A 52 8.99 -3.37 7.71
N GLY A 53 9.05 -3.69 9.00
CA GLY A 53 9.03 -5.06 9.48
C GLY A 53 10.18 -5.94 8.98
N GLY A 54 11.31 -5.36 8.60
CA GLY A 54 12.45 -6.09 8.03
C GLY A 54 12.41 -6.22 6.51
N ILE A 55 11.31 -5.86 5.85
CA ILE A 55 11.16 -5.96 4.40
C ILE A 55 11.56 -4.64 3.75
N PRO A 56 12.62 -4.61 2.89
CA PRO A 56 12.93 -3.48 2.05
C PRO A 56 12.04 -3.51 0.79
N TYR A 57 11.35 -2.41 0.48
CA TYR A 57 10.45 -2.35 -0.66
C TYR A 57 10.32 -0.95 -1.25
N GLN A 58 9.84 -0.89 -2.48
CA GLN A 58 9.48 0.35 -3.16
C GLN A 58 7.98 0.63 -3.00
N ILE A 59 7.63 1.91 -2.88
CA ILE A 59 6.24 2.37 -2.77
C ILE A 59 5.96 3.40 -3.85
N LYS A 60 4.81 3.27 -4.53
CA LYS A 60 4.17 4.32 -5.30
C LYS A 60 2.77 4.56 -4.75
N LEU A 61 2.59 5.66 -4.05
CA LEU A 61 1.29 6.08 -3.52
C LEU A 61 0.44 6.75 -4.59
N PHE A 62 -0.78 6.25 -4.79
CA PHE A 62 -1.80 6.88 -5.65
C PHE A 62 -2.75 7.76 -4.84
N ALA A 63 -3.06 7.39 -3.62
CA ALA A 63 -3.94 8.16 -2.75
C ALA A 63 -3.55 8.00 -1.28
N MET A 64 -3.73 9.05 -0.50
CA MET A 64 -3.50 9.05 0.95
C MET A 64 -4.46 9.99 1.65
N THR A 65 -5.12 9.49 2.69
CA THR A 65 -5.91 10.25 3.66
C THR A 65 -5.55 9.76 5.07
N PRO A 66 -5.99 10.40 6.16
CA PRO A 66 -5.75 9.87 7.50
C PRO A 66 -6.38 8.48 7.77
N ARG A 67 -7.29 8.01 6.90
CA ARG A 67 -8.09 6.81 7.13
C ARG A 67 -7.96 5.73 6.06
N GLU A 68 -7.38 6.02 4.91
CA GLU A 68 -7.24 5.09 3.80
C GLU A 68 -6.13 5.52 2.84
N TYR A 69 -5.46 4.55 2.24
CA TYR A 69 -4.54 4.77 1.13
C TYR A 69 -4.68 3.68 0.06
N VAL A 70 -4.19 4.01 -1.14
CA VAL A 70 -4.00 3.07 -2.24
C VAL A 70 -2.59 3.23 -2.76
N MET A 71 -1.85 2.15 -2.86
CA MET A 71 -0.48 2.14 -3.38
C MET A 71 -0.14 0.87 -4.15
N VAL A 72 0.83 0.96 -5.05
CA VAL A 72 1.60 -0.20 -5.49
C VAL A 72 2.87 -0.24 -4.67
N CYS A 73 3.15 -1.38 -4.09
CA CYS A 73 4.37 -1.62 -3.32
C CYS A 73 4.93 -3.00 -3.60
N GLY A 74 6.20 -3.18 -3.30
CA GLY A 74 6.84 -4.47 -3.46
C GLY A 74 8.35 -4.42 -3.50
N SER A 75 8.95 -5.61 -3.60
CA SER A 75 10.38 -5.83 -3.73
C SER A 75 10.66 -6.65 -4.98
N ALA A 76 11.68 -6.25 -5.72
CA ALA A 76 12.18 -6.99 -6.89
C ALA A 76 13.15 -8.13 -6.48
N ILE A 77 13.39 -8.29 -5.20
CA ILE A 77 14.24 -9.33 -4.61
C ILE A 77 13.50 -10.03 -3.48
N GLY A 78 13.91 -11.23 -3.12
CA GLY A 78 13.37 -11.95 -1.97
C GLY A 78 13.58 -11.15 -0.67
N ALA A 79 12.60 -11.25 0.23
CA ALA A 79 12.65 -10.60 1.53
C ALA A 79 11.70 -11.26 2.51
N SER A 80 12.08 -11.32 3.79
CA SER A 80 11.23 -11.85 4.84
C SER A 80 11.10 -10.85 5.99
N GLY A 81 9.94 -10.85 6.63
CA GLY A 81 9.70 -9.93 7.73
C GLY A 81 8.36 -10.14 8.43
N HIS A 82 7.87 -9.06 9.04
CA HIS A 82 6.67 -9.06 9.86
C HIS A 82 5.74 -7.90 9.45
N SER A 83 4.43 -8.18 9.32
CA SER A 83 3.44 -7.16 8.92
C SER A 83 3.24 -6.04 9.95
N GLY A 84 3.68 -6.24 11.17
CA GLY A 84 3.28 -5.40 12.31
C GLY A 84 1.86 -5.74 12.79
N ARG A 85 1.44 -5.07 13.87
CA ARG A 85 0.07 -5.20 14.42
C ARG A 85 -0.52 -3.81 14.55
N HIS A 86 -1.57 -3.55 13.75
CA HIS A 86 -2.08 -2.19 13.54
C HIS A 86 -3.61 -2.12 13.61
N PRO A 87 -4.19 -0.96 14.00
CA PRO A 87 -5.64 -0.70 13.91
C PRO A 87 -6.07 -0.40 12.46
N VAL A 88 -5.50 -1.14 11.50
CA VAL A 88 -5.67 -0.97 10.05
C VAL A 88 -5.92 -2.32 9.42
N ALA A 89 -6.88 -2.40 8.51
CA ALA A 89 -7.11 -3.56 7.67
C ALA A 89 -6.49 -3.33 6.29
N PHE A 90 -5.93 -4.39 5.71
CA PHE A 90 -5.23 -4.37 4.42
C PHE A 90 -5.88 -5.34 3.44
N TRP A 91 -5.97 -4.94 2.19
CA TRP A 91 -6.37 -5.75 1.03
C TRP A 91 -5.27 -5.65 0.00
N ASP A 92 -4.62 -6.77 -0.27
CA ASP A 92 -3.50 -6.86 -1.21
C ASP A 92 -3.90 -7.72 -2.39
N THR A 93 -3.65 -7.25 -3.61
CA THR A 93 -3.72 -8.03 -4.83
C THR A 93 -2.30 -8.28 -5.32
N ILE A 94 -1.87 -9.53 -5.40
CA ILE A 94 -0.53 -9.88 -5.89
C ILE A 94 -0.48 -9.66 -7.40
N LEU A 95 0.32 -8.69 -7.83
CA LEU A 95 0.44 -8.28 -9.24
C LEU A 95 1.50 -9.07 -10.00
N SER A 96 2.58 -9.47 -9.30
CA SER A 96 3.71 -10.21 -9.87
C SER A 96 4.50 -10.89 -8.77
N GLY A 97 5.05 -12.07 -9.04
CA GLY A 97 5.76 -12.89 -8.07
C GLY A 97 4.81 -13.62 -7.14
N GLY A 98 5.14 -13.67 -5.86
CA GLY A 98 4.32 -14.32 -4.86
C GLY A 98 4.73 -13.96 -3.44
N ALA A 99 3.84 -14.23 -2.50
CA ALA A 99 4.07 -14.04 -1.08
C ALA A 99 3.63 -15.26 -0.30
N ARG A 100 4.27 -15.48 0.83
CA ARG A 100 3.89 -16.49 1.83
C ARG A 100 3.58 -15.78 3.13
N TYR A 101 2.45 -16.10 3.72
CA TYR A 101 2.01 -15.52 5.00
C TYR A 101 1.77 -16.62 6.00
N MET A 102 2.28 -16.44 7.22
CA MET A 102 1.96 -17.25 8.38
C MET A 102 1.36 -16.32 9.44
N HIS A 103 0.06 -16.42 9.65
CA HIS A 103 -0.62 -15.62 10.68
C HIS A 103 -0.31 -16.15 12.07
N GLU A 104 -0.45 -15.26 13.06
CA GLU A 104 -0.29 -15.65 14.46
C GLU A 104 -1.18 -16.84 14.82
N GLY A 105 -0.58 -17.87 15.40
CA GLY A 105 -1.25 -19.13 15.76
C GLY A 105 -1.26 -20.20 14.67
N GLU A 106 -0.86 -19.88 13.44
CA GLU A 106 -0.67 -20.86 12.37
C GLU A 106 0.72 -21.51 12.48
N LEU A 107 0.81 -22.80 12.14
CA LEU A 107 2.07 -23.56 12.11
C LEU A 107 2.57 -23.78 10.68
N GLU A 108 1.77 -23.43 9.68
CA GLU A 108 2.07 -23.55 8.27
C GLU A 108 1.85 -22.20 7.58
N ALA A 109 2.67 -21.88 6.60
CA ALA A 109 2.50 -20.68 5.78
C ALA A 109 1.53 -20.96 4.64
N ARG A 110 0.76 -19.94 4.25
CA ARG A 110 -0.10 -19.97 3.08
C ARG A 110 0.61 -19.28 1.91
N ASP A 111 0.56 -19.92 0.75
CA ASP A 111 1.12 -19.38 -0.49
C ASP A 111 0.08 -18.52 -1.22
N TYR A 112 0.52 -17.34 -1.64
CA TYR A 112 -0.27 -16.39 -2.42
C TYR A 112 0.46 -16.08 -3.72
N PRO A 113 0.12 -16.78 -4.82
CA PRO A 113 0.71 -16.54 -6.15
C PRO A 113 0.17 -15.25 -6.78
N THR A 114 0.74 -14.88 -7.91
CA THR A 114 0.22 -13.79 -8.77
C THR A 114 -1.29 -13.98 -9.02
N GLY A 115 -2.06 -12.92 -8.84
CA GLY A 115 -3.52 -12.90 -8.90
C GLY A 115 -4.22 -13.23 -7.58
N ALA A 116 -3.50 -13.74 -6.58
CA ALA A 116 -4.09 -13.99 -5.27
C ALA A 116 -4.46 -12.67 -4.56
N ARG A 117 -5.52 -12.74 -3.78
CA ARG A 117 -5.98 -11.67 -2.90
C ARG A 117 -5.70 -12.05 -1.45
N ILE A 118 -5.08 -11.12 -0.70
CA ILE A 118 -4.79 -11.28 0.72
C ILE A 118 -5.63 -10.28 1.49
N PHE A 119 -6.19 -10.70 2.61
CA PHE A 119 -6.84 -9.82 3.57
C PHE A 119 -6.21 -10.02 4.95
N VAL A 120 -5.77 -8.93 5.54
CA VAL A 120 -5.27 -8.88 6.93
C VAL A 120 -6.14 -7.91 7.70
N ASP A 121 -6.89 -8.43 8.68
CA ASP A 121 -7.79 -7.60 9.48
C ASP A 121 -7.03 -6.79 10.54
N ARG A 122 -7.72 -5.83 11.13
CA ARG A 122 -7.21 -4.99 12.21
C ARG A 122 -6.68 -5.85 13.35
N TRP A 123 -5.54 -5.44 13.88
CA TRP A 123 -4.88 -6.11 15.00
C TRP A 123 -4.40 -7.54 14.71
N GLN A 124 -4.53 -8.01 13.49
CA GLN A 124 -3.85 -9.23 13.04
C GLN A 124 -2.41 -8.94 12.66
N SER A 125 -1.57 -9.96 12.77
CA SER A 125 -0.19 -9.91 12.33
C SER A 125 0.22 -11.22 11.67
N ALA A 126 1.18 -11.13 10.76
CA ALA A 126 1.73 -12.26 10.05
C ALA A 126 3.24 -12.13 9.88
N ALA A 127 3.94 -13.26 9.88
CA ALA A 127 5.24 -13.36 9.23
C ALA A 127 5.01 -13.39 7.72
N ILE A 128 5.84 -12.67 6.99
CA ILE A 128 5.71 -12.49 5.54
C ILE A 128 7.03 -12.90 4.90
N ASP A 129 6.95 -13.65 3.80
CA ASP A 129 8.10 -14.04 3.00
C ASP A 129 7.79 -13.83 1.52
N PHE A 130 8.69 -13.16 0.81
CA PHE A 130 8.73 -13.06 -0.64
C PHE A 130 9.86 -13.97 -1.13
N PRO A 131 9.57 -15.18 -1.65
CA PRO A 131 10.61 -16.15 -1.97
C PRO A 131 11.63 -15.66 -3.03
N ASP A 132 11.17 -14.90 -4.02
CA ASP A 132 11.97 -14.34 -5.11
C ASP A 132 11.73 -12.84 -5.26
N HIS A 133 10.51 -12.46 -5.57
CA HIS A 133 10.03 -11.08 -5.64
C HIS A 133 8.54 -11.04 -5.36
N CYS A 134 8.04 -9.86 -4.97
CA CYS A 134 6.59 -9.64 -4.84
C CYS A 134 6.25 -8.19 -5.11
N TRP A 135 5.28 -7.97 -6.00
CA TRP A 135 4.64 -6.67 -6.21
C TRP A 135 3.15 -6.81 -5.98
N MET A 136 2.57 -5.87 -5.25
CA MET A 136 1.15 -5.89 -4.90
C MET A 136 0.51 -4.51 -5.06
N LEU A 137 -0.79 -4.51 -5.36
CA LEU A 137 -1.65 -3.36 -5.19
C LEU A 137 -2.28 -3.46 -3.81
N GLU A 138 -1.92 -2.54 -2.94
CA GLU A 138 -2.35 -2.53 -1.55
C GLU A 138 -3.36 -1.40 -1.30
N TYR A 139 -4.48 -1.75 -0.72
CA TYR A 139 -5.44 -0.83 -0.16
C TYR A 139 -5.50 -1.01 1.35
N ALA A 140 -5.37 0.07 2.10
CA ALA A 140 -5.47 0.05 3.57
C ALA A 140 -6.55 0.98 4.09
N ARG A 141 -7.21 0.52 5.17
CA ARG A 141 -8.33 1.23 5.82
C ARG A 141 -8.21 1.16 7.34
N GLY A 142 -8.17 2.33 7.99
CA GLY A 142 -8.09 2.41 9.45
C GLY A 142 -7.47 3.70 9.95
N ALA A 143 -6.84 3.66 11.12
CA ALA A 143 -6.11 4.78 11.68
C ALA A 143 -4.66 4.79 11.14
N LEU A 144 -4.48 5.30 9.91
CA LEU A 144 -3.21 5.16 9.18
C LEU A 144 -2.01 5.82 9.85
N PHE A 145 -2.23 6.82 10.69
CA PHE A 145 -1.13 7.42 11.48
C PHE A 145 -0.46 6.41 12.43
N ALA A 146 -1.16 5.33 12.82
CA ALA A 146 -0.62 4.27 13.65
C ALA A 146 0.41 3.38 12.94
N LEU A 147 0.51 3.45 11.60
CA LEU A 147 1.54 2.76 10.82
C LEU A 147 2.89 3.49 10.86
N LEU A 148 2.87 4.81 11.08
CA LEU A 148 4.10 5.62 11.02
C LEU A 148 5.18 5.19 12.01
N PRO A 149 4.90 4.92 13.30
CA PRO A 149 5.94 4.49 14.23
C PRO A 149 6.65 3.21 13.79
N PHE A 150 5.91 2.24 13.25
CA PHE A 150 6.46 0.96 12.78
C PHE A 150 7.41 1.14 11.59
N GLY A 151 6.96 1.83 10.52
CA GLY A 151 7.79 2.12 9.36
C GLY A 151 8.97 3.05 9.71
N MET A 152 8.73 4.08 10.53
CA MET A 152 9.79 5.01 10.94
C MET A 152 10.84 4.34 11.81
N ALA A 153 10.46 3.51 12.78
CA ALA A 153 11.39 2.79 13.62
C ALA A 153 12.29 1.87 12.79
N ASN A 154 11.71 1.11 11.86
CA ASN A 154 12.48 0.23 10.99
C ASN A 154 13.43 1.03 10.07
N THR A 155 12.94 2.07 9.40
CA THR A 155 13.74 2.90 8.50
C THR A 155 14.85 3.66 9.24
N LEU A 156 14.61 4.17 10.44
CA LEU A 156 15.58 4.97 11.18
C LEU A 156 16.57 4.12 11.99
N PHE A 157 16.11 3.04 12.64
CA PHE A 157 16.95 2.29 13.57
C PHE A 157 17.52 1.01 13.00
N ASN A 158 16.88 0.41 11.99
CA ASN A 158 17.40 -0.77 11.34
C ASN A 158 18.25 -0.46 10.10
N THR A 159 17.85 0.53 9.29
CA THR A 159 18.55 0.86 8.05
C THR A 159 19.33 2.19 8.10
N LEU A 160 19.13 3.02 9.14
CA LEU A 160 19.71 4.36 9.30
C LEU A 160 19.43 5.29 8.09
N ASP A 161 18.35 5.04 7.35
CA ASP A 161 17.98 5.81 6.15
C ASP A 161 17.06 6.99 6.48
N GLY A 162 17.65 8.05 7.06
CA GLY A 162 16.91 9.28 7.36
C GLY A 162 16.34 9.98 6.14
N LYS A 163 16.91 9.77 4.94
CA LYS A 163 16.42 10.36 3.70
C LYS A 163 15.07 9.74 3.29
N SER A 164 14.98 8.41 3.30
CA SER A 164 13.73 7.69 3.02
C SER A 164 12.66 7.96 4.07
N ALA A 165 13.04 8.03 5.35
CA ALA A 165 12.13 8.42 6.42
C ALA A 165 11.51 9.81 6.19
N LEU A 166 12.33 10.83 5.90
CA LEU A 166 11.86 12.18 5.61
C LEU A 166 11.00 12.24 4.36
N ARG A 167 11.37 11.47 3.32
CA ARG A 167 10.58 11.39 2.08
C ARG A 167 9.21 10.79 2.34
N THR A 168 9.12 9.69 3.09
CA THR A 168 7.85 9.08 3.50
C THR A 168 6.94 10.10 4.17
N LEU A 169 7.45 10.81 5.18
CA LEU A 169 6.66 11.84 5.88
C LEU A 169 6.19 12.96 4.96
N ARG A 170 7.06 13.44 4.05
CA ARG A 170 6.71 14.50 3.09
C ARG A 170 5.63 14.05 2.11
N VAL A 171 5.73 12.85 1.55
CA VAL A 171 4.74 12.30 0.62
C VAL A 171 3.39 12.12 1.32
N TYR A 172 3.37 11.52 2.50
CA TYR A 172 2.15 11.32 3.29
C TYR A 172 1.47 12.65 3.64
N ALA A 173 2.23 13.63 4.12
CA ALA A 173 1.70 14.94 4.45
C ALA A 173 1.15 15.66 3.20
N THR A 174 1.89 15.61 2.08
CA THR A 174 1.49 16.28 0.83
C THR A 174 0.18 15.70 0.28
N LEU A 175 0.07 14.37 0.16
CA LEU A 175 -1.13 13.73 -0.37
C LEU A 175 -2.33 13.90 0.57
N THR A 176 -2.12 13.80 1.87
CA THR A 176 -3.16 14.06 2.87
C THR A 176 -3.70 15.49 2.75
N ARG A 177 -2.82 16.49 2.62
CA ARG A 177 -3.22 17.91 2.44
C ARG A 177 -3.98 18.12 1.14
N ARG A 178 -3.50 17.57 0.01
CA ARG A 178 -4.18 17.65 -1.30
C ARG A 178 -5.59 17.06 -1.22
N ASN A 179 -5.74 15.87 -0.67
CA ASN A 179 -7.05 15.22 -0.52
C ASN A 179 -7.98 15.92 0.47
N PHE A 180 -7.44 16.57 1.50
CA PHE A 180 -8.23 17.37 2.43
C PHE A 180 -8.75 18.67 1.79
N ALA A 181 -7.89 19.39 1.05
CA ALA A 181 -8.28 20.59 0.31
C ALA A 181 -9.40 20.31 -0.71
N ARG A 182 -9.30 19.20 -1.45
CA ARG A 182 -10.34 18.73 -2.37
C ARG A 182 -11.68 18.53 -1.67
N ARG A 183 -11.71 17.83 -0.52
CA ARG A 183 -12.95 17.58 0.24
C ARG A 183 -13.62 18.86 0.74
N ARG A 184 -12.86 19.92 0.99
CA ARG A 184 -13.40 21.24 1.34
C ARG A 184 -14.03 21.92 0.13
N ALA A 185 -13.40 21.88 -1.02
CA ALA A 185 -13.91 22.46 -2.25
C ALA A 185 -15.27 21.86 -2.67
N THR A 186 -15.40 20.51 -2.61
CA THR A 186 -16.65 19.83 -2.96
C THR A 186 -17.80 20.08 -1.97
N LYS A 187 -17.52 20.42 -0.70
CA LYS A 187 -18.55 20.78 0.27
C LYS A 187 -19.02 22.22 0.17
N GLY A 188 -18.20 23.11 -0.37
CA GLY A 188 -18.55 24.53 -0.55
C GLY A 188 -19.37 24.81 -1.82
N THR A 189 -19.56 23.81 -2.69
CA THR A 189 -20.31 23.94 -3.96
C THR A 189 -21.69 23.25 -3.93
N SER A 190 -22.13 22.73 -2.78
CA SER A 190 -23.51 22.27 -2.61
C SER A 190 -24.37 23.48 -2.23
N PRO A 191 -25.39 23.86 -3.06
CA PRO A 191 -26.32 24.95 -2.76
C PRO A 191 -27.18 24.68 -1.54
#